data_3a8f7ab2d2b2105e30666050c2a81ca3
#
_entry.id   3a8f7ab2d2b2105e30666050c2a81ca3
#
_cell.length_a   1.000
_cell.length_b   1.000
_cell.length_c   1.000
_cell.angle_alpha   90.00
_cell.angle_beta   90.00
_cell.angle_gamma   90.00
#
_symmetry.space_group_name_H-M   'P 1'
#
loop_
_entity.id
_entity.type
_entity.pdbx_description
1 polymer ?
#
loop_
_entity_poly.entity_id
_entity_poly.type
_entity_poly.pdbx_seq_one_letter_code
_entity_poly.pdbx_strand_id
1 'polypeptide(L)'
;PLLDIKNLTLEIDTGTQVIKALDKINLTVNSGEIRALVGESGSGKSLIVQAISGATPPNWSITADRMSWNGNNLLSMSEQKRRQILRKDIGVVFQHSIASLDPSVTLGEQLEESLPDQLIEGNWFWQRAQSRRKVVINTVHKVGIKDHEQYLRAYPHQIPTDIGQKLMLAMALISQPKMLIADDPTRGMETTTKVQVLKLLSRLNQTRSLGILFVSHDLLAIASMSHTMTVLYCGQTVESGKMKHIRKRPLHPYTKALMDSAPSFSKDLPPKSQLPTLAGTIPTLQHLPIGCRLGPRCPRAQRACVNVPAVRKIHDHSYSCHFPLHREKV
;
A
#
# COMPACT_ATOMS: atom_id res chain seq x y z
N PRO A 1 16.19 1.03 7.48
CA PRO A 1 14.80 0.85 7.05
C PRO A 1 13.87 0.63 8.24
N LEU A 2 12.63 1.13 8.15
CA LEU A 2 11.56 0.77 9.09
C LEU A 2 11.08 -0.65 8.82
N LEU A 3 10.71 -0.92 7.57
CA LEU A 3 10.31 -2.24 7.09
C LEU A 3 11.35 -2.74 6.08
N ASP A 4 11.82 -3.97 6.25
CA ASP A 4 12.72 -4.62 5.30
C ASP A 4 12.27 -6.07 5.06
N ILE A 5 11.81 -6.32 3.85
CA ILE A 5 11.30 -7.62 3.39
C ILE A 5 12.18 -8.12 2.25
N LYS A 6 12.67 -9.35 2.37
CA LYS A 6 13.45 -10.04 1.34
C LYS A 6 12.87 -11.42 1.06
N ASN A 7 12.61 -11.67 -0.23
CA ASN A 7 12.08 -12.93 -0.74
C ASN A 7 10.80 -13.41 -0.04
N LEU A 8 9.86 -12.50 0.25
CA LEU A 8 8.56 -12.85 0.82
C LEU A 8 7.76 -13.71 -0.16
N THR A 9 7.41 -14.89 0.27
CA THR A 9 6.55 -15.83 -0.45
C THR A 9 5.30 -16.08 0.38
N LEU A 10 4.15 -16.00 -0.25
CA LEU A 10 2.85 -16.30 0.35
C LEU A 10 2.17 -17.39 -0.44
N GLU A 11 1.85 -18.47 0.25
CA GLU A 11 1.12 -19.61 -0.28
C GLU A 11 -0.25 -19.72 0.38
N ILE A 12 -1.25 -20.03 -0.42
CA ILE A 12 -2.66 -20.17 0.02
C ILE A 12 -3.07 -21.61 -0.22
N ASP A 13 -3.42 -22.32 0.84
CA ASP A 13 -4.02 -23.64 0.74
C ASP A 13 -5.53 -23.48 0.50
N THR A 14 -5.99 -23.95 -0.66
CA THR A 14 -7.41 -23.95 -1.04
C THR A 14 -8.13 -25.25 -0.65
N GLY A 15 -7.44 -26.17 0.01
CA GLY A 15 -7.94 -27.52 0.30
C GLY A 15 -7.81 -28.50 -0.87
N THR A 16 -7.69 -28.01 -2.10
CA THR A 16 -7.47 -28.83 -3.31
C THR A 16 -6.07 -28.67 -3.88
N GLN A 17 -5.47 -27.50 -3.70
CA GLN A 17 -4.12 -27.17 -4.17
C GLN A 17 -3.52 -26.04 -3.34
N VAL A 18 -2.19 -25.96 -3.33
CA VAL A 18 -1.44 -24.83 -2.78
C VAL A 18 -1.12 -23.85 -3.89
N ILE A 19 -1.57 -22.60 -3.74
CA ILE A 19 -1.37 -21.52 -4.72
C ILE A 19 -0.30 -20.58 -4.20
N LYS A 20 0.77 -20.37 -4.96
CA LYS A 20 1.78 -19.36 -4.67
C LYS A 20 1.29 -17.98 -5.12
N ALA A 21 0.65 -17.26 -4.21
CA ALA A 21 0.03 -15.97 -4.48
C ALA A 21 1.05 -14.82 -4.55
N LEU A 22 2.10 -14.85 -3.70
CA LEU A 22 3.27 -13.97 -3.78
C LEU A 22 4.53 -14.81 -3.93
N ASP A 23 5.44 -14.37 -4.78
CA ASP A 23 6.65 -15.10 -5.09
C ASP A 23 7.88 -14.20 -5.00
N LYS A 24 8.67 -14.38 -3.94
CA LYS A 24 9.95 -13.69 -3.66
C LYS A 24 9.87 -12.16 -3.75
N ILE A 25 8.86 -11.58 -3.11
CA ILE A 25 8.68 -10.14 -3.04
C ILE A 25 9.80 -9.50 -2.21
N ASN A 26 10.38 -8.44 -2.75
CA ASN A 26 11.35 -7.59 -2.05
C ASN A 26 10.77 -6.19 -1.88
N LEU A 27 10.68 -5.71 -0.63
CA LEU A 27 10.07 -4.44 -0.30
C LEU A 27 10.78 -3.82 0.92
N THR A 28 11.27 -2.60 0.77
CA THR A 28 11.89 -1.85 1.85
C THR A 28 11.22 -0.49 1.98
N VAL A 29 10.87 -0.08 3.19
CA VAL A 29 10.35 1.26 3.48
C VAL A 29 11.23 1.91 4.53
N ASN A 30 11.77 3.09 4.24
CA ASN A 30 12.59 3.85 5.16
C ASN A 30 11.77 4.89 5.92
N SER A 31 12.31 5.39 7.03
CA SER A 31 11.76 6.55 7.71
C SER A 31 11.76 7.74 6.76
N GLY A 32 10.66 8.50 6.70
CA GLY A 32 10.52 9.63 5.79
C GLY A 32 10.44 9.27 4.31
N GLU A 33 10.30 7.98 3.97
CA GLU A 33 10.09 7.54 2.59
C GLU A 33 8.61 7.31 2.31
N ILE A 34 8.15 7.80 1.16
CA ILE A 34 6.88 7.40 0.56
C ILE A 34 7.19 6.44 -0.57
N ARG A 35 6.91 5.15 -0.35
CA ARG A 35 7.05 4.11 -1.35
C ARG A 35 5.70 3.75 -1.94
N ALA A 36 5.58 3.88 -3.26
CA ALA A 36 4.40 3.42 -3.98
C ALA A 36 4.47 1.92 -4.27
N LEU A 37 3.34 1.24 -4.11
CA LEU A 37 3.13 -0.14 -4.54
C LEU A 37 2.03 -0.15 -5.60
N VAL A 38 2.39 -0.46 -6.83
CA VAL A 38 1.51 -0.33 -8.00
C VAL A 38 1.37 -1.62 -8.77
N GLY A 39 0.29 -1.74 -9.52
CA GLY A 39 -0.05 -2.89 -10.36
C GLY A 39 -1.54 -2.96 -10.59
N GLU A 40 -1.99 -3.71 -11.58
CA GLU A 40 -3.40 -3.95 -11.85
C GLU A 40 -4.11 -4.63 -10.66
N SER A 41 -5.44 -4.63 -10.65
CA SER A 41 -6.22 -5.42 -9.69
C SER A 41 -5.83 -6.91 -9.79
N GLY A 42 -5.69 -7.60 -8.66
CA GLY A 42 -5.23 -9.00 -8.65
C GLY A 42 -3.69 -9.19 -8.73
N SER A 43 -2.89 -8.12 -8.78
CA SER A 43 -1.42 -8.24 -8.81
C SER A 43 -0.78 -8.70 -7.48
N GLY A 44 -1.54 -8.69 -6.36
CA GLY A 44 -1.06 -9.13 -5.05
C GLY A 44 -0.77 -8.01 -4.04
N LYS A 45 -1.10 -6.74 -4.36
CA LYS A 45 -0.83 -5.58 -3.47
C LYS A 45 -1.46 -5.76 -2.08
N SER A 46 -2.75 -6.05 -2.02
CA SER A 46 -3.48 -6.22 -0.74
C SER A 46 -3.01 -7.46 0.03
N LEU A 47 -2.50 -8.49 -0.66
CA LEU A 47 -1.89 -9.65 -0.01
C LEU A 47 -0.59 -9.26 0.74
N ILE A 48 0.20 -8.37 0.15
CA ILE A 48 1.40 -7.81 0.81
C ILE A 48 1.00 -7.01 2.05
N VAL A 49 -0.02 -6.14 1.93
CA VAL A 49 -0.54 -5.35 3.06
C VAL A 49 -1.00 -6.27 4.20
N GLN A 50 -1.76 -7.31 3.90
CA GLN A 50 -2.22 -8.29 4.88
C GLN A 50 -1.07 -9.08 5.50
N ALA A 51 -0.08 -9.50 4.70
CA ALA A 51 1.10 -10.19 5.21
C ALA A 51 1.90 -9.32 6.19
N ILE A 52 2.06 -8.02 5.92
CA ILE A 52 2.76 -7.07 6.80
C ILE A 52 1.96 -6.82 8.07
N SER A 53 0.65 -6.55 7.95
CA SER A 53 -0.22 -6.25 9.09
C SER A 53 -0.50 -7.44 10.00
N GLY A 54 -0.20 -8.67 9.55
CA GLY A 54 -0.47 -9.89 10.29
C GLY A 54 -1.95 -10.30 10.28
N ALA A 55 -2.79 -9.64 9.48
CA ALA A 55 -4.21 -9.98 9.29
C ALA A 55 -4.36 -11.11 8.26
N THR A 56 -3.77 -12.27 8.54
CA THR A 56 -3.71 -13.39 7.60
C THR A 56 -4.63 -14.52 8.03
N PRO A 57 -5.44 -15.09 7.11
CA PRO A 57 -6.23 -16.29 7.37
C PRO A 57 -5.34 -17.50 7.74
N PRO A 58 -5.87 -18.49 8.47
CA PRO A 58 -5.09 -19.64 8.95
C PRO A 58 -4.59 -20.56 7.83
N ASN A 59 -5.21 -20.51 6.65
CA ASN A 59 -4.81 -21.29 5.47
C ASN A 59 -3.71 -20.61 4.63
N TRP A 60 -3.10 -19.53 5.14
CA TRP A 60 -1.99 -18.85 4.50
C TRP A 60 -0.66 -19.24 5.14
N SER A 61 0.31 -19.60 4.31
CA SER A 61 1.70 -19.83 4.72
C SER A 61 2.58 -18.68 4.22
N ILE A 62 3.30 -18.04 5.12
CA ILE A 62 4.21 -16.92 4.81
C ILE A 62 5.63 -17.33 5.16
N THR A 63 6.51 -17.25 4.17
CA THR A 63 7.95 -17.46 4.31
C THR A 63 8.71 -16.27 3.75
N ALA A 64 9.85 -15.94 4.31
CA ALA A 64 10.78 -14.93 3.80
C ALA A 64 12.19 -15.18 4.31
N ASP A 65 13.20 -14.77 3.53
CA ASP A 65 14.59 -14.76 4.02
C ASP A 65 14.76 -13.73 5.14
N ARG A 66 14.04 -12.62 5.03
CA ARG A 66 13.99 -11.58 6.04
C ARG A 66 12.65 -10.87 5.98
N MET A 67 12.05 -10.66 7.14
CA MET A 67 10.92 -9.77 7.34
C MET A 67 11.13 -9.06 8.68
N SER A 68 11.68 -7.86 8.64
CA SER A 68 12.06 -7.13 9.84
C SER A 68 11.37 -5.77 9.95
N TRP A 69 11.03 -5.42 11.17
CA TRP A 69 10.52 -4.12 11.57
C TRP A 69 11.56 -3.44 12.47
N ASN A 70 12.09 -2.30 12.03
CA ASN A 70 13.10 -1.53 12.76
C ASN A 70 14.26 -2.42 13.30
N GLY A 71 14.75 -3.32 12.45
CA GLY A 71 15.81 -4.29 12.77
C GLY A 71 15.37 -5.57 13.50
N ASN A 72 14.14 -5.62 13.99
CA ASN A 72 13.60 -6.79 14.69
C ASN A 72 12.92 -7.76 13.72
N ASN A 73 13.29 -9.04 13.76
CA ASN A 73 12.70 -10.06 12.88
C ASN A 73 11.26 -10.39 13.29
N LEU A 74 10.30 -10.07 12.44
CA LEU A 74 8.87 -10.29 12.68
C LEU A 74 8.48 -11.77 12.61
N LEU A 75 9.21 -12.61 11.87
CA LEU A 75 8.88 -14.02 11.69
C LEU A 75 9.26 -14.86 12.90
N SER A 76 10.28 -14.44 13.68
CA SER A 76 10.73 -15.14 14.89
C SER A 76 10.01 -14.71 16.17
N MET A 77 9.14 -13.70 16.09
CA MET A 77 8.40 -13.21 17.24
C MET A 77 7.14 -14.04 17.49
N SER A 78 6.75 -14.13 18.77
CA SER A 78 5.41 -14.62 19.12
C SER A 78 4.35 -13.70 18.51
N GLU A 79 3.21 -14.28 18.14
CA GLU A 79 2.10 -13.53 17.53
C GLU A 79 1.65 -12.35 18.39
N GLN A 80 1.59 -12.53 19.70
CA GLN A 80 1.22 -11.48 20.65
C GLN A 80 2.20 -10.29 20.60
N LYS A 81 3.52 -10.55 20.64
CA LYS A 81 4.56 -9.51 20.57
C LYS A 81 4.53 -8.80 19.23
N ARG A 82 4.35 -9.55 18.16
CA ARG A 82 4.22 -8.99 16.80
C ARG A 82 3.01 -8.07 16.70
N ARG A 83 1.84 -8.48 17.19
CA ARG A 83 0.62 -7.64 17.20
C ARG A 83 0.82 -6.35 18.00
N GLN A 84 1.48 -6.42 19.17
CA GLN A 84 1.76 -5.23 19.98
C GLN A 84 2.62 -4.20 19.23
N ILE A 85 3.70 -4.66 18.57
CA ILE A 85 4.59 -3.79 17.79
C ILE A 85 3.84 -3.17 16.60
N LEU A 86 3.12 -4.00 15.84
CA LEU A 86 2.40 -3.54 14.65
C LEU A 86 1.31 -2.55 15.03
N ARG A 87 0.52 -2.82 16.07
CA ARG A 87 -0.54 -1.92 16.56
C ARG A 87 -0.01 -0.55 17.00
N LYS A 88 1.17 -0.51 17.61
CA LYS A 88 1.78 0.72 18.12
C LYS A 88 2.42 1.56 17.01
N ASP A 89 3.17 0.90 16.13
CA ASP A 89 4.11 1.55 15.23
C ASP A 89 3.60 1.67 13.80
N ILE A 90 2.58 0.89 13.40
CA ILE A 90 2.06 0.85 12.03
C ILE A 90 0.56 1.18 12.02
N GLY A 91 0.21 2.29 11.38
CA GLY A 91 -1.17 2.59 11.01
C GLY A 91 -1.52 1.89 9.69
N VAL A 92 -2.73 1.34 9.58
CA VAL A 92 -3.18 0.70 8.34
C VAL A 92 -4.55 1.25 7.95
N VAL A 93 -4.65 1.71 6.71
CA VAL A 93 -5.93 2.03 6.05
C VAL A 93 -6.13 0.99 4.97
N PHE A 94 -7.08 0.07 5.19
CA PHE A 94 -7.42 -0.97 4.22
C PHE A 94 -8.37 -0.44 3.15
N GLN A 95 -8.34 -1.06 1.98
CA GLN A 95 -9.38 -0.90 0.98
C GLN A 95 -10.73 -1.36 1.56
N HIS A 96 -11.81 -0.59 1.35
CA HIS A 96 -13.14 -0.86 1.94
C HIS A 96 -13.18 -0.86 3.49
N SER A 97 -12.33 -0.08 4.10
CA SER A 97 -12.13 -0.06 5.54
C SER A 97 -13.36 0.32 6.37
N ILE A 98 -14.33 1.08 5.81
CA ILE A 98 -15.58 1.42 6.51
C ILE A 98 -16.38 0.16 6.87
N ALA A 99 -16.36 -0.85 6.00
CA ALA A 99 -17.05 -2.12 6.25
C ALA A 99 -16.41 -2.96 7.38
N SER A 100 -15.20 -2.61 7.81
CA SER A 100 -14.51 -3.26 8.93
C SER A 100 -14.81 -2.62 10.30
N LEU A 101 -15.54 -1.49 10.31
CA LEU A 101 -15.97 -0.84 11.54
C LEU A 101 -17.17 -1.57 12.16
N ASP A 102 -17.24 -1.55 13.49
CA ASP A 102 -18.39 -2.09 14.22
C ASP A 102 -19.63 -1.22 13.96
N PRO A 103 -20.68 -1.76 13.32
CA PRO A 103 -21.89 -0.99 13.01
C PRO A 103 -22.71 -0.61 14.24
N SER A 104 -22.47 -1.23 15.38
CA SER A 104 -23.20 -1.02 16.64
C SER A 104 -22.54 -0.02 17.58
N VAL A 105 -21.31 0.43 17.26
CA VAL A 105 -20.53 1.36 18.07
C VAL A 105 -20.35 2.68 17.34
N THR A 106 -20.42 3.81 18.07
CA THR A 106 -20.21 5.13 17.45
C THR A 106 -18.78 5.30 16.94
N LEU A 107 -18.62 6.16 15.94
CA LEU A 107 -17.30 6.43 15.37
C LEU A 107 -16.35 7.11 16.36
N GLY A 108 -16.89 7.90 17.29
CA GLY A 108 -16.12 8.52 18.37
C GLY A 108 -15.54 7.49 19.33
N GLU A 109 -16.34 6.52 19.75
CA GLU A 109 -15.90 5.42 20.62
C GLU A 109 -14.83 4.57 19.95
N GLN A 110 -15.01 4.21 18.67
CA GLN A 110 -14.02 3.42 17.92
C GLN A 110 -12.70 4.19 17.72
N LEU A 111 -12.75 5.53 17.55
CA LEU A 111 -11.56 6.37 17.52
C LEU A 111 -10.85 6.41 18.89
N GLU A 112 -11.60 6.51 19.97
CA GLU A 112 -11.05 6.49 21.33
C GLU A 112 -10.40 5.15 21.68
N GLU A 113 -10.99 4.03 21.24
CA GLU A 113 -10.42 2.68 21.39
C GLU A 113 -9.11 2.49 20.60
N SER A 114 -8.97 3.21 19.48
CA SER A 114 -7.76 3.21 18.67
C SER A 114 -6.62 4.02 19.28
N LEU A 115 -6.89 4.83 20.31
CA LEU A 115 -5.93 5.72 20.96
C LEU A 115 -5.11 4.94 22.02
N PRO A 116 -3.77 4.89 21.90
CA PRO A 116 -2.92 4.26 22.90
C PRO A 116 -2.97 5.03 24.24
N ASP A 117 -3.03 4.30 25.36
CA ASP A 117 -3.06 4.88 26.70
C ASP A 117 -1.87 5.80 27.01
N GLN A 118 -0.74 5.57 26.35
CA GLN A 118 0.48 6.37 26.50
C GLN A 118 0.36 7.81 25.99
N LEU A 119 -0.62 8.08 25.12
CA LEU A 119 -0.90 9.41 24.57
C LEU A 119 -1.97 10.17 25.36
N ILE A 120 -2.48 9.58 26.44
CA ILE A 120 -3.53 10.14 27.28
C ILE A 120 -2.88 10.75 28.52
N GLU A 121 -2.99 12.08 28.65
CA GLU A 121 -2.48 12.83 29.79
C GLU A 121 -3.50 12.86 30.94
N GLY A 122 -3.00 13.00 32.17
CA GLY A 122 -3.79 13.15 33.37
C GLY A 122 -3.73 11.96 34.32
N ASN A 123 -3.84 12.27 35.63
CA ASN A 123 -3.80 11.28 36.73
C ASN A 123 -5.19 10.83 37.16
N TRP A 124 -6.20 11.66 36.92
CA TRP A 124 -7.58 11.42 37.32
C TRP A 124 -8.45 11.01 36.14
N PHE A 125 -9.46 10.23 36.39
CA PHE A 125 -10.38 9.71 35.38
C PHE A 125 -10.92 10.78 34.42
N TRP A 126 -11.43 11.90 34.96
CA TRP A 126 -11.97 12.99 34.14
C TRP A 126 -10.90 13.73 33.31
N GLN A 127 -9.69 13.86 33.83
CA GLN A 127 -8.58 14.45 33.07
C GLN A 127 -8.21 13.56 31.88
N ARG A 128 -8.15 12.26 32.09
CA ARG A 128 -7.88 11.28 31.03
C ARG A 128 -8.99 11.27 29.99
N ALA A 129 -10.27 11.34 30.39
CA ALA A 129 -11.39 11.43 29.47
C ALA A 129 -11.35 12.71 28.62
N GLN A 130 -11.04 13.86 29.23
CA GLN A 130 -10.88 15.11 28.52
C GLN A 130 -9.69 15.08 27.56
N SER A 131 -8.55 14.53 27.98
CA SER A 131 -7.35 14.34 27.14
C SER A 131 -7.66 13.46 25.94
N ARG A 132 -8.33 12.30 26.13
CA ARG A 132 -8.80 11.44 25.05
C ARG A 132 -9.60 12.19 24.01
N ARG A 133 -10.65 12.87 24.46
CA ARG A 133 -11.54 13.65 23.58
C ARG A 133 -10.78 14.71 22.80
N LYS A 134 -9.84 15.41 23.45
CA LYS A 134 -8.99 16.43 22.79
C LYS A 134 -8.12 15.83 21.69
N VAL A 135 -7.49 14.66 21.92
CA VAL A 135 -6.66 13.98 20.93
C VAL A 135 -7.50 13.51 19.74
N VAL A 136 -8.68 12.93 20.00
CA VAL A 136 -9.63 12.51 18.97
C VAL A 136 -10.04 13.69 18.09
N ILE A 137 -10.54 14.79 18.69
CA ILE A 137 -10.98 15.98 17.97
C ILE A 137 -9.84 16.57 17.13
N ASN A 138 -8.65 16.71 17.70
CA ASN A 138 -7.48 17.23 16.99
C ASN A 138 -7.10 16.36 15.79
N THR A 139 -7.21 15.03 15.93
CA THR A 139 -6.89 14.11 14.85
C THR A 139 -7.95 14.17 13.73
N VAL A 140 -9.22 14.24 14.09
CA VAL A 140 -10.34 14.38 13.14
C VAL A 140 -10.25 15.71 12.37
N HIS A 141 -9.88 16.80 13.04
CA HIS A 141 -9.63 18.09 12.37
C HIS A 141 -8.44 18.02 11.40
N LYS A 142 -7.36 17.30 11.75
CA LYS A 142 -6.19 17.14 10.86
C LYS A 142 -6.53 16.47 9.53
N VAL A 143 -7.47 15.52 9.53
CA VAL A 143 -7.93 14.88 8.30
C VAL A 143 -8.99 15.71 7.54
N GLY A 144 -9.29 16.91 8.00
CA GLY A 144 -10.15 17.86 7.30
C GLY A 144 -11.65 17.69 7.58
N ILE A 145 -12.01 17.17 8.74
CA ILE A 145 -13.41 17.11 9.22
C ILE A 145 -13.60 18.22 10.23
N LYS A 146 -14.40 19.26 9.90
CA LYS A 146 -14.68 20.40 10.77
C LYS A 146 -15.85 20.12 11.72
N ASP A 147 -16.91 19.52 11.23
CA ASP A 147 -18.14 19.22 11.98
C ASP A 147 -18.00 17.90 12.75
N HIS A 148 -16.96 17.82 13.59
CA HIS A 148 -16.57 16.58 14.27
C HIS A 148 -17.66 16.05 15.21
N GLU A 149 -18.43 16.92 15.90
CA GLU A 149 -19.45 16.48 16.86
C GLU A 149 -20.54 15.61 16.22
N GLN A 150 -20.99 16.00 15.03
CA GLN A 150 -22.00 15.25 14.29
C GLN A 150 -21.47 13.84 13.93
N TYR A 151 -20.26 13.77 13.40
CA TYR A 151 -19.72 12.50 12.91
C TYR A 151 -19.20 11.60 14.02
N LEU A 152 -18.69 12.14 15.12
CA LEU A 152 -18.26 11.33 16.26
C LEU A 152 -19.43 10.64 16.99
N ARG A 153 -20.64 11.20 16.92
CA ARG A 153 -21.86 10.60 17.48
C ARG A 153 -22.56 9.65 16.50
N ALA A 154 -22.16 9.67 15.23
CA ALA A 154 -22.77 8.84 14.19
C ALA A 154 -22.22 7.40 14.21
N TYR A 155 -23.01 6.48 13.66
CA TYR A 155 -22.59 5.12 13.38
C TYR A 155 -22.03 4.99 11.95
N PRO A 156 -21.23 3.94 11.64
CA PRO A 156 -20.60 3.79 10.33
C PRO A 156 -21.55 3.87 9.13
N HIS A 157 -22.76 3.35 9.27
CA HIS A 157 -23.77 3.33 8.21
C HIS A 157 -24.48 4.69 7.99
N GLN A 158 -24.26 5.67 8.86
CA GLN A 158 -24.93 6.99 8.82
C GLN A 158 -24.08 8.07 8.15
N ILE A 159 -22.87 7.76 7.72
CA ILE A 159 -21.92 8.76 7.20
C ILE A 159 -21.65 8.59 5.71
N PRO A 160 -21.38 9.69 4.98
CA PRO A 160 -20.91 9.64 3.60
C PRO A 160 -19.57 8.90 3.47
N THR A 161 -19.33 8.29 2.31
CA THR A 161 -18.12 7.49 2.05
C THR A 161 -16.83 8.29 2.21
N ASP A 162 -16.79 9.54 1.76
CA ASP A 162 -15.60 10.41 1.87
C ASP A 162 -15.27 10.76 3.33
N ILE A 163 -16.29 11.00 4.16
CA ILE A 163 -16.14 11.20 5.61
C ILE A 163 -15.63 9.93 6.28
N GLY A 164 -16.19 8.78 5.91
CA GLY A 164 -15.75 7.48 6.41
C GLY A 164 -14.27 7.22 6.11
N GLN A 165 -13.82 7.48 4.89
CA GLN A 165 -12.40 7.36 4.53
C GLN A 165 -11.49 8.31 5.33
N LYS A 166 -11.91 9.55 5.58
CA LYS A 166 -11.17 10.49 6.44
C LYS A 166 -11.09 9.99 7.88
N LEU A 167 -12.17 9.44 8.42
CA LEU A 167 -12.19 8.88 9.78
C LEU A 167 -11.30 7.64 9.90
N MET A 168 -11.30 6.76 8.90
CA MET A 168 -10.36 5.64 8.87
C MET A 168 -8.91 6.08 8.84
N LEU A 169 -8.60 7.14 8.08
CA LEU A 169 -7.27 7.74 8.10
C LEU A 169 -6.95 8.35 9.48
N ALA A 170 -7.92 9.00 10.14
CA ALA A 170 -7.77 9.49 11.50
C ALA A 170 -7.46 8.35 12.48
N MET A 171 -8.20 7.22 12.41
CA MET A 171 -7.95 6.03 13.23
C MET A 171 -6.53 5.46 13.02
N ALA A 172 -6.07 5.39 11.77
CA ALA A 172 -4.72 4.92 11.47
C ALA A 172 -3.62 5.87 11.97
N LEU A 173 -3.89 7.17 12.05
CA LEU A 173 -2.93 8.20 12.46
C LEU A 173 -2.98 8.56 13.94
N ILE A 174 -4.04 8.19 14.67
CA ILE A 174 -4.27 8.60 16.07
C ILE A 174 -3.19 8.05 17.01
N SER A 175 -2.67 6.86 16.73
CA SER A 175 -1.57 6.25 17.47
C SER A 175 -0.21 6.89 17.22
N GLN A 176 -0.13 7.89 16.33
CA GLN A 176 1.11 8.52 15.87
C GLN A 176 2.14 7.49 15.35
N PRO A 177 1.76 6.65 14.39
CA PRO A 177 2.59 5.56 13.92
C PRO A 177 3.89 6.07 13.27
N LYS A 178 4.91 5.21 13.22
CA LYS A 178 6.16 5.45 12.48
C LYS A 178 6.00 5.17 10.98
N MET A 179 5.08 4.27 10.63
CA MET A 179 4.74 3.95 9.25
C MET A 179 3.22 3.90 9.07
N LEU A 180 2.77 4.37 7.92
CA LEU A 180 1.40 4.23 7.45
C LEU A 180 1.37 3.32 6.23
N ILE A 181 0.53 2.31 6.27
CA ILE A 181 0.13 1.54 5.09
C ILE A 181 -1.21 2.10 4.64
N ALA A 182 -1.25 2.69 3.45
CA ALA A 182 -2.42 3.33 2.89
C ALA A 182 -2.84 2.63 1.60
N ASP A 183 -3.82 1.73 1.69
CA ASP A 183 -4.37 0.97 0.56
C ASP A 183 -5.56 1.71 -0.03
N ASP A 184 -5.35 2.39 -1.16
CA ASP A 184 -6.29 3.28 -1.85
C ASP A 184 -6.98 4.32 -0.91
N PRO A 185 -6.21 5.09 -0.13
CA PRO A 185 -6.75 5.93 0.95
C PRO A 185 -7.64 7.07 0.45
N THR A 186 -7.60 7.38 -0.84
CA THR A 186 -8.39 8.46 -1.47
C THR A 186 -9.50 7.94 -2.39
N ARG A 187 -9.81 6.64 -2.32
CA ARG A 187 -10.85 6.03 -3.14
C ARG A 187 -12.23 6.59 -2.78
N GLY A 188 -13.02 6.92 -3.80
CA GLY A 188 -14.37 7.46 -3.61
C GLY A 188 -14.43 8.90 -3.12
N MET A 189 -13.29 9.59 -2.97
CA MET A 189 -13.23 11.01 -2.63
C MET A 189 -13.34 11.89 -3.87
N GLU A 190 -13.97 13.05 -3.70
CA GLU A 190 -13.93 14.12 -4.70
C GLU A 190 -12.50 14.64 -4.89
N THR A 191 -12.21 15.20 -6.07
CA THR A 191 -10.85 15.66 -6.45
C THR A 191 -10.26 16.64 -5.44
N THR A 192 -11.04 17.59 -4.93
CA THR A 192 -10.60 18.59 -3.94
C THR A 192 -10.20 17.94 -2.62
N THR A 193 -11.03 17.02 -2.11
CA THR A 193 -10.78 16.25 -0.88
C THR A 193 -9.57 15.35 -1.03
N LYS A 194 -9.44 14.67 -2.17
CA LYS A 194 -8.29 13.85 -2.52
C LYS A 194 -6.97 14.63 -2.43
N VAL A 195 -6.92 15.82 -3.05
CA VAL A 195 -5.73 16.69 -2.99
C VAL A 195 -5.40 17.09 -1.54
N GLN A 196 -6.42 17.39 -0.71
CA GLN A 196 -6.20 17.72 0.70
C GLN A 196 -5.59 16.56 1.49
N VAL A 197 -6.10 15.33 1.30
CA VAL A 197 -5.57 14.12 1.95
C VAL A 197 -4.13 13.84 1.50
N LEU A 198 -3.83 13.93 0.22
CA LEU A 198 -2.47 13.74 -0.30
C LEU A 198 -1.49 14.78 0.26
N LYS A 199 -1.91 16.05 0.35
CA LYS A 199 -1.11 17.11 1.00
C LYS A 199 -0.89 16.84 2.48
N LEU A 200 -1.89 16.35 3.20
CA LEU A 200 -1.74 15.96 4.61
C LEU A 200 -0.70 14.84 4.77
N LEU A 201 -0.80 13.78 3.97
CA LEU A 201 0.16 12.66 4.02
C LEU A 201 1.59 13.12 3.69
N SER A 202 1.75 13.95 2.65
CA SER A 202 3.04 14.53 2.30
C SER A 202 3.61 15.40 3.44
N ARG A 203 2.78 16.24 4.07
CA ARG A 203 3.19 17.05 5.22
C ARG A 203 3.60 16.19 6.42
N LEU A 204 2.85 15.15 6.76
CA LEU A 204 3.21 14.24 7.85
C LEU A 204 4.51 13.49 7.56
N ASN A 205 4.73 13.08 6.32
CA ASN A 205 5.98 12.48 5.89
C ASN A 205 7.16 13.44 6.11
N GLN A 206 7.04 14.70 5.70
CA GLN A 206 8.11 15.70 5.82
C GLN A 206 8.37 16.13 7.27
N THR A 207 7.30 16.36 8.07
CA THR A 207 7.43 16.95 9.40
C THR A 207 7.67 15.91 10.50
N ARG A 208 7.26 14.66 10.31
CA ARG A 208 7.37 13.58 11.30
C ARG A 208 8.22 12.42 10.84
N SER A 209 8.83 12.51 9.67
CA SER A 209 9.57 11.41 9.05
C SER A 209 8.73 10.13 8.95
N LEU A 210 7.40 10.26 8.77
CA LEU A 210 6.48 9.15 8.62
C LEU A 210 6.85 8.35 7.37
N GLY A 211 7.17 7.06 7.53
CA GLY A 211 7.28 6.15 6.39
C GLY A 211 5.89 5.85 5.84
N ILE A 212 5.70 5.85 4.52
CA ILE A 212 4.40 5.55 3.93
C ILE A 212 4.56 4.48 2.85
N LEU A 213 3.82 3.37 3.00
CA LEU A 213 3.57 2.43 1.92
C LEU A 213 2.25 2.82 1.27
N PHE A 214 2.35 3.49 0.12
CA PHE A 214 1.21 4.03 -0.59
C PHE A 214 0.79 3.09 -1.71
N VAL A 215 -0.30 2.38 -1.51
CA VAL A 215 -0.89 1.48 -2.50
C VAL A 215 -2.00 2.23 -3.20
N SER A 216 -1.93 2.37 -4.51
CA SER A 216 -2.97 3.03 -5.29
C SER A 216 -2.95 2.59 -6.75
N HIS A 217 -4.07 2.73 -7.42
CA HIS A 217 -4.21 2.63 -8.86
C HIS A 217 -4.15 4.00 -9.55
N ASP A 218 -4.17 5.09 -8.78
CA ASP A 218 -4.03 6.46 -9.27
C ASP A 218 -2.57 6.84 -9.47
N LEU A 219 -2.09 6.65 -10.69
CA LEU A 219 -0.69 6.95 -11.04
C LEU A 219 -0.33 8.44 -10.90
N LEU A 220 -1.31 9.36 -10.98
CA LEU A 220 -1.08 10.79 -10.74
C LEU A 220 -0.74 11.06 -9.28
N ALA A 221 -1.55 10.53 -8.36
CA ALA A 221 -1.30 10.63 -6.93
C ALA A 221 0.07 10.04 -6.58
N ILE A 222 0.37 8.85 -7.13
CA ILE A 222 1.65 8.16 -6.95
C ILE A 222 2.81 9.02 -7.43
N ALA A 223 2.74 9.55 -8.64
CA ALA A 223 3.81 10.34 -9.24
C ALA A 223 4.06 11.67 -8.52
N SER A 224 3.02 12.24 -7.90
CA SER A 224 3.10 13.54 -7.23
C SER A 224 3.76 13.48 -5.86
N MET A 225 3.68 12.33 -5.15
CA MET A 225 4.12 12.26 -3.77
C MET A 225 5.17 11.17 -3.48
N SER A 226 5.32 10.15 -4.33
CA SER A 226 6.17 9.01 -4.01
C SER A 226 7.64 9.24 -4.35
N HIS A 227 8.53 8.84 -3.44
CA HIS A 227 9.97 8.86 -3.65
C HIS A 227 10.47 7.66 -4.46
N THR A 228 9.90 6.51 -4.17
CA THR A 228 10.23 5.22 -4.79
C THR A 228 8.95 4.50 -5.22
N MET A 229 9.09 3.58 -6.16
CA MET A 229 7.98 2.79 -6.67
C MET A 229 8.39 1.32 -6.80
N THR A 230 7.49 0.43 -6.45
CA THR A 230 7.57 -1.02 -6.67
C THR A 230 6.38 -1.45 -7.50
N VAL A 231 6.63 -2.04 -8.64
CA VAL A 231 5.60 -2.50 -9.59
C VAL A 231 5.42 -4.00 -9.46
N LEU A 232 4.18 -4.41 -9.22
CA LEU A 232 3.76 -5.80 -9.07
C LEU A 232 2.95 -6.28 -10.26
N TYR A 233 3.23 -7.49 -10.68
CA TYR A 233 2.43 -8.22 -11.65
C TYR A 233 2.27 -9.68 -11.23
N CYS A 234 1.04 -10.16 -11.09
CA CYS A 234 0.71 -11.55 -10.71
C CYS A 234 1.55 -12.08 -9.54
N GLY A 235 1.68 -11.33 -8.45
CA GLY A 235 2.42 -11.75 -7.26
C GLY A 235 3.94 -11.71 -7.38
N GLN A 236 4.50 -11.06 -8.40
CA GLN A 236 5.95 -10.85 -8.54
C GLN A 236 6.29 -9.36 -8.66
N THR A 237 7.43 -8.95 -8.13
CA THR A 237 8.01 -7.64 -8.39
C THR A 237 8.65 -7.64 -9.78
N VAL A 238 8.13 -6.82 -10.68
CA VAL A 238 8.66 -6.71 -12.05
C VAL A 238 9.63 -5.56 -12.22
N GLU A 239 9.46 -4.49 -11.45
CA GLU A 239 10.35 -3.33 -11.46
C GLU A 239 10.28 -2.58 -10.13
N SER A 240 11.42 -2.07 -9.62
CA SER A 240 11.46 -1.28 -8.39
C SER A 240 12.65 -0.29 -8.44
N GLY A 241 12.42 0.96 -7.99
CA GLY A 241 13.44 1.98 -7.97
C GLY A 241 12.93 3.36 -7.59
N LYS A 242 13.78 4.38 -7.76
CA LYS A 242 13.38 5.79 -7.54
C LYS A 242 12.32 6.19 -8.56
N MET A 243 11.25 6.83 -8.10
CA MET A 243 10.12 7.25 -8.93
C MET A 243 10.57 8.07 -10.15
N LYS A 244 11.49 9.01 -9.95
CA LYS A 244 12.03 9.84 -11.04
C LYS A 244 12.73 9.03 -12.14
N HIS A 245 13.40 7.93 -11.78
CA HIS A 245 14.11 7.07 -12.75
C HIS A 245 13.13 6.21 -13.53
N ILE A 246 12.21 5.51 -12.82
CA ILE A 246 11.20 4.67 -13.45
C ILE A 246 10.31 5.49 -14.38
N ARG A 247 9.88 6.70 -13.94
CA ARG A 247 9.06 7.59 -14.75
C ARG A 247 9.75 8.03 -16.03
N LYS A 248 11.06 8.35 -15.96
CA LYS A 248 11.84 8.81 -17.12
C LYS A 248 12.22 7.66 -18.05
N ARG A 249 12.53 6.50 -17.47
CA ARG A 249 13.10 5.35 -18.21
C ARG A 249 12.62 4.03 -17.62
N PRO A 250 11.34 3.66 -17.83
CA PRO A 250 10.86 2.35 -17.39
C PRO A 250 11.62 1.24 -18.13
N LEU A 251 12.00 0.20 -17.41
CA LEU A 251 12.76 -0.92 -17.97
C LEU A 251 11.86 -2.11 -18.33
N HIS A 252 10.80 -2.34 -17.55
CA HIS A 252 9.89 -3.45 -17.78
C HIS A 252 8.74 -3.03 -18.71
N PRO A 253 8.38 -3.82 -19.73
CA PRO A 253 7.27 -3.50 -20.66
C PRO A 253 5.94 -3.25 -19.95
N TYR A 254 5.65 -3.97 -18.88
CA TYR A 254 4.43 -3.77 -18.08
C TYR A 254 4.41 -2.39 -17.40
N THR A 255 5.54 -1.97 -16.81
CA THR A 255 5.64 -0.65 -16.17
C THR A 255 5.37 0.48 -17.16
N LYS A 256 5.92 0.35 -18.38
CA LYS A 256 5.64 1.32 -19.43
C LYS A 256 4.17 1.33 -19.81
N ALA A 257 3.57 0.17 -20.07
CA ALA A 257 2.16 0.06 -20.43
C ALA A 257 1.25 0.61 -19.33
N LEU A 258 1.57 0.33 -18.05
CA LEU A 258 0.85 0.87 -16.91
C LEU A 258 0.90 2.41 -16.89
N MET A 259 2.06 3.01 -17.16
CA MET A 259 2.21 4.45 -17.24
C MET A 259 1.48 5.05 -18.43
N ASP A 260 1.60 4.44 -19.60
CA ASP A 260 0.95 4.90 -20.83
C ASP A 260 -0.59 4.84 -20.73
N SER A 261 -1.13 3.97 -19.89
CA SER A 261 -2.58 3.89 -19.61
C SER A 261 -3.12 5.04 -18.74
N ALA A 262 -2.25 5.87 -18.17
CA ALA A 262 -2.66 7.01 -17.36
C ALA A 262 -2.71 8.29 -18.22
N PRO A 263 -3.84 9.02 -18.24
CA PRO A 263 -4.04 10.22 -19.11
C PRO A 263 -2.97 11.29 -18.97
N SER A 264 -2.34 11.38 -17.81
CA SER A 264 -1.33 12.40 -17.48
C SER A 264 0.08 12.07 -17.93
N PHE A 265 0.35 10.83 -18.28
CA PHE A 265 1.66 10.40 -18.78
C PHE A 265 1.68 10.32 -20.31
N SER A 266 0.53 10.21 -20.95
CA SER A 266 0.36 10.18 -22.40
C SER A 266 0.14 11.60 -22.95
N LYS A 267 1.20 12.41 -22.96
CA LYS A 267 1.15 13.83 -23.38
C LYS A 267 0.77 14.07 -24.85
N ASP A 268 0.85 13.05 -25.69
CA ASP A 268 0.79 13.19 -27.16
C ASP A 268 -0.45 12.53 -27.79
N LEU A 269 -1.45 12.13 -27.00
CA LEU A 269 -2.65 11.51 -27.55
C LEU A 269 -3.71 12.55 -27.87
N PRO A 270 -4.30 12.51 -29.08
CA PRO A 270 -5.42 13.36 -29.43
C PRO A 270 -6.60 13.19 -28.47
N PRO A 271 -7.43 14.22 -28.25
CA PRO A 271 -8.65 14.10 -27.46
C PRO A 271 -9.51 12.93 -27.96
N LYS A 272 -10.04 12.12 -27.04
CA LYS A 272 -10.86 10.91 -27.30
C LYS A 272 -10.13 9.72 -27.92
N SER A 273 -8.79 9.70 -27.98
CA SER A 273 -8.05 8.48 -28.36
C SER A 273 -8.16 7.41 -27.27
N GLN A 274 -8.15 6.14 -27.68
CA GLN A 274 -8.05 5.03 -26.73
C GLN A 274 -6.66 5.05 -26.09
N LEU A 275 -6.64 4.97 -24.74
CA LEU A 275 -5.38 4.84 -24.03
C LEU A 275 -4.74 3.48 -24.35
N PRO A 276 -3.41 3.43 -24.57
CA PRO A 276 -2.73 2.16 -24.80
C PRO A 276 -2.83 1.27 -23.56
N THR A 277 -3.44 0.11 -23.73
CA THR A 277 -3.56 -0.91 -22.69
C THR A 277 -2.92 -2.20 -23.18
N LEU A 278 -2.42 -3.01 -22.25
CA LEU A 278 -1.99 -4.36 -22.58
C LEU A 278 -3.21 -5.21 -22.94
N ALA A 279 -3.12 -5.92 -24.05
CA ALA A 279 -4.15 -6.85 -24.48
C ALA A 279 -4.33 -8.00 -23.47
N GLY A 280 -5.54 -8.56 -23.43
CA GLY A 280 -5.89 -9.68 -22.58
C GLY A 280 -6.12 -9.34 -21.11
N THR A 281 -6.41 -10.35 -20.32
CA THR A 281 -6.69 -10.24 -18.87
C THR A 281 -5.50 -10.74 -18.04
N ILE A 282 -5.41 -10.30 -16.80
CA ILE A 282 -4.43 -10.83 -15.84
C ILE A 282 -4.72 -12.33 -15.62
N PRO A 283 -3.72 -13.21 -15.72
CA PRO A 283 -3.85 -14.61 -15.38
C PRO A 283 -4.32 -14.78 -13.92
N THR A 284 -5.21 -15.73 -13.69
CA THR A 284 -5.57 -16.11 -12.32
C THR A 284 -4.38 -16.77 -11.63
N LEU A 285 -4.28 -16.62 -10.31
CA LEU A 285 -3.19 -17.24 -9.54
C LEU A 285 -3.16 -18.77 -9.64
N GLN A 286 -4.28 -19.38 -10.03
CA GLN A 286 -4.40 -20.84 -10.26
C GLN A 286 -3.83 -21.27 -11.61
N HIS A 287 -3.77 -20.36 -12.59
CA HIS A 287 -3.36 -20.64 -13.97
C HIS A 287 -2.28 -19.67 -14.42
N LEU A 288 -1.19 -19.61 -13.64
CA LEU A 288 -0.05 -18.76 -13.98
C LEU A 288 0.72 -19.33 -15.19
N PRO A 289 1.16 -18.48 -16.12
CA PRO A 289 1.99 -18.89 -17.22
C PRO A 289 3.32 -19.51 -16.75
N ILE A 290 3.83 -20.46 -17.51
CA ILE A 290 5.19 -20.98 -17.35
C ILE A 290 6.18 -19.85 -17.71
N GLY A 291 7.22 -19.66 -16.89
CA GLY A 291 8.25 -18.64 -17.13
C GLY A 291 7.82 -17.22 -16.72
N CYS A 292 7.99 -16.28 -17.63
CA CYS A 292 7.61 -14.88 -17.40
C CYS A 292 6.09 -14.75 -17.32
N ARG A 293 5.56 -14.32 -16.15
CA ARG A 293 4.12 -14.19 -15.93
C ARG A 293 3.43 -13.20 -16.87
N LEU A 294 4.17 -12.20 -17.39
CA LEU A 294 3.67 -11.28 -18.41
C LEU A 294 3.69 -11.88 -19.81
N GLY A 295 4.47 -12.96 -20.06
CA GLY A 295 4.74 -13.51 -21.39
C GLY A 295 3.55 -13.51 -22.36
N PRO A 296 2.37 -14.06 -22.00
CA PRO A 296 1.20 -14.12 -22.88
C PRO A 296 0.62 -12.74 -23.28
N ARG A 297 0.87 -11.71 -22.49
CA ARG A 297 0.39 -10.33 -22.73
C ARG A 297 1.49 -9.38 -23.20
N CYS A 298 2.74 -9.83 -23.19
CA CYS A 298 3.89 -8.98 -23.48
C CYS A 298 4.06 -8.80 -25.00
N PRO A 299 4.00 -7.55 -25.52
CA PRO A 299 4.23 -7.31 -26.94
C PRO A 299 5.69 -7.59 -27.39
N ARG A 300 6.58 -7.81 -26.43
CA ARG A 300 8.01 -8.11 -26.66
C ARG A 300 8.38 -9.52 -26.26
N ALA A 301 7.39 -10.42 -26.05
CA ALA A 301 7.66 -11.80 -25.68
C ALA A 301 8.52 -12.51 -26.75
N GLN A 302 9.53 -13.22 -26.28
CA GLN A 302 10.43 -14.02 -27.12
C GLN A 302 10.64 -15.39 -26.48
N ARG A 303 11.29 -16.29 -27.20
CA ARG A 303 11.51 -17.69 -26.79
C ARG A 303 12.14 -17.81 -25.38
N ALA A 304 13.05 -16.90 -25.00
CA ALA A 304 13.64 -16.90 -23.66
C ALA A 304 12.64 -16.65 -22.54
N CYS A 305 11.47 -16.04 -22.81
CA CYS A 305 10.44 -15.73 -21.81
C CYS A 305 9.69 -16.96 -21.28
N VAL A 306 9.92 -18.15 -21.85
CA VAL A 306 9.46 -19.43 -21.25
C VAL A 306 10.18 -19.75 -19.94
N ASN A 307 11.29 -19.07 -19.66
CA ASN A 307 12.00 -19.14 -18.39
C ASN A 307 11.65 -17.91 -17.52
N VAL A 308 11.68 -18.10 -16.21
CA VAL A 308 11.50 -17.00 -15.26
C VAL A 308 12.69 -16.03 -15.38
N PRO A 309 12.44 -14.71 -15.63
CA PRO A 309 13.53 -13.76 -15.72
C PRO A 309 14.17 -13.53 -14.35
N ALA A 310 15.50 -13.54 -14.30
CA ALA A 310 16.22 -13.18 -13.09
C ALA A 310 16.07 -11.68 -12.78
N VAL A 311 16.08 -11.34 -11.49
CA VAL A 311 16.13 -9.95 -11.05
C VAL A 311 17.49 -9.37 -11.39
N ARG A 312 17.50 -8.28 -12.14
CA ARG A 312 18.70 -7.49 -12.49
C ARG A 312 18.62 -6.14 -11.82
N LYS A 313 19.77 -5.55 -11.51
CA LYS A 313 19.86 -4.26 -10.86
C LYS A 313 20.82 -3.35 -11.62
N ILE A 314 20.35 -2.13 -11.90
CA ILE A 314 21.14 -1.04 -12.47
C ILE A 314 21.12 0.09 -11.44
N HIS A 315 22.21 0.29 -10.70
CA HIS A 315 22.28 1.19 -9.54
C HIS A 315 21.15 0.90 -8.52
N ASP A 316 20.26 1.85 -8.27
CA ASP A 316 19.10 1.71 -7.36
C ASP A 316 17.81 1.27 -8.07
N HIS A 317 17.91 0.82 -9.32
CA HIS A 317 16.78 0.42 -10.16
C HIS A 317 16.87 -1.07 -10.48
N SER A 318 15.94 -1.86 -9.97
CA SER A 318 15.85 -3.31 -10.21
C SER A 318 14.69 -3.64 -11.13
N TYR A 319 14.85 -4.67 -11.95
CA TYR A 319 13.83 -5.16 -12.87
C TYR A 319 13.99 -6.66 -13.14
N SER A 320 12.90 -7.29 -13.55
CA SER A 320 12.82 -8.71 -13.86
C SER A 320 12.31 -8.90 -15.30
N CYS A 321 13.20 -8.78 -16.29
CA CYS A 321 12.87 -8.91 -17.71
C CYS A 321 14.06 -9.41 -18.52
N HIS A 322 13.85 -10.36 -19.45
CA HIS A 322 14.89 -10.80 -20.39
C HIS A 322 15.22 -9.73 -21.44
N PHE A 323 14.22 -8.95 -21.86
CA PHE A 323 14.30 -7.95 -22.93
C PHE A 323 13.82 -6.58 -22.45
N PRO A 324 14.58 -5.90 -21.56
CA PRO A 324 14.16 -4.59 -21.05
C PRO A 324 14.05 -3.58 -22.18
N LEU A 325 13.21 -2.55 -21.97
CA LEU A 325 12.97 -1.50 -22.96
C LEU A 325 14.23 -0.69 -23.28
N HIS A 326 15.06 -0.51 -22.25
CA HIS A 326 16.33 0.20 -22.39
C HIS A 326 17.45 -0.68 -21.85
N ARG A 327 18.40 -1.02 -22.71
CA ARG A 327 19.65 -1.69 -22.29
C ARG A 327 20.66 -0.61 -21.88
N GLU A 328 21.49 -0.89 -20.89
CA GLU A 328 22.73 -0.11 -20.75
C GLU A 328 23.55 -0.31 -22.03
N LYS A 329 24.03 0.81 -22.60
CA LYS A 329 25.16 0.71 -23.49
C LYS A 329 26.34 0.33 -22.59
N VAL A 330 26.84 -0.89 -22.72
CA VAL A 330 28.08 -1.36 -22.13
C VAL A 330 29.21 -0.48 -22.63
#